data_ef7c026635c57488c9a78ee70a56112f
#
_entry.id   ef7c026635c57488c9a78ee70a56112f
#
_cell.length_a   1.000
_cell.length_b   1.000
_cell.length_c   1.000
_cell.angle_alpha   90.00
_cell.angle_beta   90.00
_cell.angle_gamma   90.00
#
_symmetry.space_group_name_H-M   'P 1'
#
loop_
_entity.id
_entity.type
_entity.pdbx_description
1 polymer ?
#
loop_
_entity_poly.entity_id
_entity_poly.type
_entity_poly.pdbx_seq_one_letter_code
_entity_poly.pdbx_strand_id
1 'polypeptide(L)'
;KMRFSEVIGQRELKRHLVRGVDAGRVSHAQLFTGRPGAGALPLALAYVQYLNCTNRRDGDSCGECPNCRQIAGLAHPDLHFVFPVNKQGKKSGEAVLSDDFMPLWRQVVSERNGYFSPQEWYDRLDLGRTLKGAISAREADGIIRKLSFKSFAAKYKCVIVWLPETMNEEAANKILKILEEPWEKTLFVLVSERPDLLLPTILSRTQEVVVPRLTDEEVRAELERRGERDPEKIRTFTRLAAGDLIELEHLLRGEGDELRKDDFEFFCSLMRLSY
;
A
#
# COMPACT_ATOMS: atom_id res chain seq x y z
N LYS A 1 7.32 11.49 -2.51
CA LYS A 1 6.19 12.35 -2.86
C LYS A 1 4.93 11.49 -2.93
N MET A 2 3.76 12.05 -2.53
CA MET A 2 2.54 11.25 -2.29
C MET A 2 1.31 11.91 -2.92
N ARG A 3 1.44 12.48 -4.14
CA ARG A 3 0.33 13.10 -4.87
C ARG A 3 -0.30 12.12 -5.85
N PHE A 4 -1.56 12.35 -6.24
CA PHE A 4 -2.20 11.55 -7.29
C PHE A 4 -1.43 11.56 -8.61
N SER A 5 -0.79 12.70 -8.97
CA SER A 5 0.06 12.80 -10.15
C SER A 5 1.30 11.90 -10.10
N GLU A 6 1.70 11.44 -8.94
CA GLU A 6 2.87 10.57 -8.73
C GLU A 6 2.52 9.08 -8.66
N VAL A 7 1.24 8.76 -8.49
CA VAL A 7 0.74 7.39 -8.61
C VAL A 7 0.65 7.02 -10.08
N ILE A 8 1.23 5.90 -10.46
CA ILE A 8 1.27 5.45 -11.85
C ILE A 8 -0.12 4.95 -12.26
N GLY A 9 -0.58 5.36 -13.44
CA GLY A 9 -1.87 4.95 -13.98
C GLY A 9 -3.09 5.35 -13.15
N GLN A 10 -4.11 4.48 -13.13
CA GLN A 10 -5.31 4.58 -12.28
C GLN A 10 -6.14 5.88 -12.49
N ARG A 11 -6.16 6.42 -13.71
CA ARG A 11 -6.74 7.75 -14.01
C ARG A 11 -8.19 7.88 -13.57
N GLU A 12 -9.03 6.91 -13.91
CA GLU A 12 -10.48 6.97 -13.61
C GLU A 12 -10.73 6.81 -12.10
N LEU A 13 -9.99 5.93 -11.45
CA LEU A 13 -10.11 5.72 -10.01
C LEU A 13 -9.69 6.97 -9.23
N LYS A 14 -8.60 7.62 -9.62
CA LYS A 14 -8.18 8.91 -9.03
C LYS A 14 -9.27 9.97 -9.16
N ARG A 15 -9.86 10.11 -10.35
CA ARG A 15 -10.97 11.05 -10.58
C ARG A 15 -12.19 10.73 -9.70
N HIS A 16 -12.50 9.45 -9.51
CA HIS A 16 -13.59 9.02 -8.65
C HIS A 16 -13.33 9.43 -7.19
N LEU A 17 -12.14 9.16 -6.67
CA LEU A 17 -11.71 9.52 -5.32
C LEU A 17 -11.74 11.04 -5.10
N VAL A 18 -11.21 11.81 -6.05
CA VAL A 18 -11.22 13.29 -6.04
C VAL A 18 -12.66 13.81 -5.92
N ARG A 19 -13.57 13.34 -6.79
CA ARG A 19 -14.98 13.74 -6.76
C ARG A 19 -15.66 13.41 -5.43
N GLY A 20 -15.34 12.25 -4.86
CA GLY A 20 -15.85 11.85 -3.54
C GLY A 20 -15.46 12.83 -2.44
N VAL A 21 -14.18 13.18 -2.38
CA VAL A 21 -13.63 14.13 -1.40
C VAL A 21 -14.20 15.54 -1.59
N ASP A 22 -14.26 16.02 -2.82
CA ASP A 22 -14.72 17.37 -3.13
C ASP A 22 -16.23 17.53 -2.88
N ALA A 23 -16.98 16.45 -3.07
CA ALA A 23 -18.41 16.41 -2.72
C ALA A 23 -18.68 16.16 -1.21
N GLY A 24 -17.63 16.05 -0.38
CA GLY A 24 -17.76 15.76 1.05
C GLY A 24 -18.23 14.34 1.37
N ARG A 25 -18.23 13.44 0.39
CA ARG A 25 -18.67 12.03 0.53
C ARG A 25 -17.45 11.14 0.79
N VAL A 26 -16.99 11.16 2.03
CA VAL A 26 -15.86 10.37 2.49
C VAL A 26 -16.38 9.32 3.46
N SER A 27 -16.36 8.05 3.08
CA SER A 27 -16.64 6.96 4.00
C SER A 27 -15.57 6.91 5.08
N HIS A 28 -15.98 6.67 6.33
CA HIS A 28 -15.05 6.56 7.47
C HIS A 28 -14.15 5.33 7.41
N ALA A 29 -14.55 4.31 6.64
CA ALA A 29 -13.78 3.08 6.46
C ALA A 29 -13.77 2.69 4.98
N GLN A 30 -12.59 2.62 4.39
CA GLN A 30 -12.39 2.25 3.00
C GLN A 30 -11.39 1.10 2.89
N LEU A 31 -11.69 0.15 2.01
CA LEU A 31 -10.86 -1.01 1.74
C LEU A 31 -10.32 -0.90 0.31
N PHE A 32 -9.05 -0.56 0.17
CA PHE A 32 -8.34 -0.54 -1.10
C PHE A 32 -7.87 -1.96 -1.39
N THR A 33 -8.47 -2.62 -2.38
CA THR A 33 -8.14 -3.98 -2.79
C THR A 33 -7.40 -3.96 -4.11
N GLY A 34 -6.29 -4.66 -4.19
CA GLY A 34 -5.51 -4.75 -5.42
C GLY A 34 -4.45 -5.84 -5.33
N ARG A 35 -4.10 -6.43 -6.47
CA ARG A 35 -2.97 -7.35 -6.53
C ARG A 35 -1.65 -6.63 -6.28
N PRO A 36 -0.59 -7.32 -5.84
CA PRO A 36 0.75 -6.73 -5.76
C PRO A 36 1.08 -5.93 -7.03
N GLY A 37 1.75 -4.79 -6.86
CA GLY A 37 2.15 -3.94 -7.98
C GLY A 37 1.06 -3.10 -8.65
N ALA A 38 -0.22 -3.28 -8.31
CA ALA A 38 -1.31 -2.47 -8.86
C ALA A 38 -1.33 -1.01 -8.32
N GLY A 39 -0.64 -0.75 -7.20
CA GLY A 39 -0.52 0.59 -6.64
C GLY A 39 -1.57 0.96 -5.59
N ALA A 40 -2.13 -0.02 -4.86
CA ALA A 40 -3.13 0.24 -3.81
C ALA A 40 -2.55 1.10 -2.67
N LEU A 41 -1.35 0.79 -2.17
CA LEU A 41 -0.72 1.57 -1.10
C LEU A 41 -0.36 3.00 -1.53
N PRO A 42 0.34 3.26 -2.63
CA PRO A 42 0.60 4.63 -3.06
C PRO A 42 -0.68 5.42 -3.36
N LEU A 43 -1.73 4.78 -3.88
CA LEU A 43 -3.03 5.42 -4.10
C LEU A 43 -3.69 5.81 -2.76
N ALA A 44 -3.67 4.94 -1.75
CA ALA A 44 -4.16 5.22 -0.40
C ALA A 44 -3.42 6.39 0.25
N LEU A 45 -2.10 6.45 0.10
CA LEU A 45 -1.26 7.56 0.59
C LEU A 45 -1.61 8.88 -0.11
N ALA A 46 -1.75 8.87 -1.43
CA ALA A 46 -2.15 10.05 -2.21
C ALA A 46 -3.56 10.53 -1.83
N TYR A 47 -4.48 9.60 -1.61
CA TYR A 47 -5.84 9.88 -1.17
C TYR A 47 -5.89 10.57 0.19
N VAL A 48 -5.16 10.05 1.19
CA VAL A 48 -5.05 10.66 2.52
C VAL A 48 -4.41 12.05 2.44
N GLN A 49 -3.39 12.22 1.60
CA GLN A 49 -2.76 13.53 1.39
C GLN A 49 -3.73 14.52 0.74
N TYR A 50 -4.48 14.08 -0.28
CA TYR A 50 -5.49 14.92 -0.94
C TYR A 50 -6.60 15.34 0.04
N LEU A 51 -7.09 14.40 0.84
CA LEU A 51 -8.14 14.63 1.83
C LEU A 51 -7.75 15.73 2.84
N ASN A 52 -6.50 15.72 3.30
CA ASN A 52 -5.98 16.64 4.32
C ASN A 52 -5.25 17.88 3.74
N CYS A 53 -5.17 17.99 2.42
CA CYS A 53 -4.55 19.15 1.77
C CYS A 53 -5.41 20.40 1.99
N THR A 54 -4.78 21.49 2.45
CA THR A 54 -5.46 22.76 2.67
C THR A 54 -5.58 23.64 1.42
N ASN A 55 -4.86 23.29 0.34
CA ASN A 55 -4.84 24.06 -0.90
C ASN A 55 -4.83 23.12 -2.11
N ARG A 56 -5.94 22.35 -2.28
CA ARG A 56 -6.12 21.46 -3.42
C ARG A 56 -6.24 22.26 -4.71
N ARG A 57 -5.67 21.76 -5.79
CA ARG A 57 -5.74 22.39 -7.12
C ARG A 57 -5.62 21.31 -8.22
N ASP A 58 -6.30 21.51 -9.31
CA ASP A 58 -6.23 20.65 -10.50
C ASP A 58 -6.53 19.17 -10.21
N GLY A 59 -7.41 18.89 -9.25
CA GLY A 59 -7.74 17.52 -8.83
C GLY A 59 -6.61 16.79 -8.09
N ASP A 60 -5.64 17.54 -7.52
CA ASP A 60 -4.54 16.96 -6.76
C ASP A 60 -4.24 17.77 -5.49
N SER A 61 -3.46 17.20 -4.61
CA SER A 61 -2.91 17.89 -3.44
C SER A 61 -1.79 18.86 -3.86
N CYS A 62 -1.66 19.98 -3.17
CA CYS A 62 -0.67 20.99 -3.56
C CYS A 62 0.79 20.55 -3.38
N GLY A 63 1.07 19.58 -2.49
CA GLY A 63 2.42 19.12 -2.17
C GLY A 63 3.25 20.08 -1.30
N GLU A 64 2.75 21.28 -1.02
CA GLU A 64 3.53 22.37 -0.40
C GLU A 64 3.03 22.77 0.98
N CYS A 65 1.73 22.62 1.28
CA CYS A 65 1.20 22.99 2.59
C CYS A 65 1.80 22.10 3.71
N PRO A 66 1.75 22.54 4.97
CA PRO A 66 2.32 21.78 6.08
C PRO A 66 1.82 20.33 6.13
N ASN A 67 0.51 20.10 5.94
CA ASN A 67 -0.07 18.75 5.93
C ASN A 67 0.51 17.90 4.79
N CYS A 68 0.61 18.44 3.56
CA CYS A 68 1.19 17.71 2.43
C CYS A 68 2.64 17.32 2.69
N ARG A 69 3.47 18.22 3.23
CA ARG A 69 4.87 17.92 3.52
C ARG A 69 5.04 16.86 4.60
N GLN A 70 4.24 16.94 5.66
CA GLN A 70 4.29 15.97 6.76
C GLN A 70 3.75 14.60 6.34
N ILE A 71 2.66 14.56 5.57
CA ILE A 71 2.10 13.30 5.05
C ILE A 71 3.06 12.67 4.05
N ALA A 72 3.65 13.45 3.13
CA ALA A 72 4.66 12.95 2.20
C ALA A 72 5.91 12.39 2.90
N GLY A 73 6.26 12.92 4.07
CA GLY A 73 7.30 12.39 4.94
C GLY A 73 6.85 11.25 5.87
N LEU A 74 5.58 10.81 5.79
CA LEU A 74 4.96 9.83 6.70
C LEU A 74 5.16 10.20 8.18
N ALA A 75 5.10 11.50 8.49
CA ALA A 75 5.40 12.06 9.82
C ALA A 75 4.30 13.00 10.33
N HIS A 76 3.10 12.99 9.72
CA HIS A 76 1.99 13.81 10.19
C HIS A 76 1.41 13.23 11.49
N PRO A 77 1.19 14.04 12.54
CA PRO A 77 0.72 13.56 13.84
C PRO A 77 -0.68 12.91 13.80
N ASP A 78 -1.53 13.29 12.83
CA ASP A 78 -2.86 12.72 12.62
C ASP A 78 -2.88 11.60 11.56
N LEU A 79 -1.72 11.09 11.13
CA LEU A 79 -1.58 9.96 10.23
C LEU A 79 -0.85 8.82 10.93
N HIS A 80 -1.54 7.71 11.10
CA HIS A 80 -1.02 6.53 11.76
C HIS A 80 -0.92 5.36 10.78
N PHE A 81 0.07 4.51 11.00
CA PHE A 81 0.28 3.32 10.20
C PHE A 81 0.19 2.07 11.05
N VAL A 82 -0.35 1.02 10.45
CA VAL A 82 -0.33 -0.35 10.96
C VAL A 82 0.08 -1.26 9.84
N PHE A 83 1.05 -2.08 10.08
CA PHE A 83 1.57 -3.05 9.13
C PHE A 83 2.11 -4.28 9.88
N PRO A 84 2.21 -5.43 9.20
CA PRO A 84 2.65 -6.65 9.87
C PRO A 84 4.10 -6.54 10.33
N VAL A 85 4.34 -6.90 11.59
CA VAL A 85 5.65 -6.95 12.24
C VAL A 85 5.86 -8.27 12.97
N ASN A 86 7.11 -8.57 13.35
CA ASN A 86 7.43 -9.80 14.07
C ASN A 86 8.35 -9.51 15.26
N LYS A 87 8.31 -10.39 16.26
CA LYS A 87 9.06 -10.28 17.51
C LYS A 87 10.54 -10.67 17.41
N GLN A 88 11.09 -10.83 16.23
CA GLN A 88 12.45 -11.34 16.06
C GLN A 88 13.46 -10.53 16.90
N GLY A 89 14.19 -11.21 17.76
CA GLY A 89 15.22 -10.61 18.62
C GLY A 89 14.75 -9.87 19.87
N LYS A 90 13.43 -9.71 20.10
CA LYS A 90 12.93 -9.11 21.35
C LYS A 90 12.71 -10.16 22.44
N LYS A 91 12.92 -9.76 23.70
CA LYS A 91 12.70 -10.65 24.87
C LYS A 91 11.24 -11.11 24.94
N SER A 92 11.03 -12.31 25.42
CA SER A 92 9.68 -12.86 25.67
C SER A 92 8.88 -11.91 26.57
N GLY A 93 7.68 -11.50 26.09
CA GLY A 93 6.78 -10.60 26.84
C GLY A 93 6.74 -9.15 26.32
N GLU A 94 7.73 -8.68 25.57
CA GLU A 94 7.68 -7.35 24.97
C GLU A 94 6.75 -7.33 23.76
N ALA A 95 5.86 -6.32 23.73
CA ALA A 95 5.04 -6.05 22.56
C ALA A 95 5.91 -5.47 21.44
N VAL A 96 5.65 -5.90 20.23
CA VAL A 96 6.23 -5.34 19.02
C VAL A 96 5.12 -4.64 18.27
N LEU A 97 5.28 -3.37 17.99
CA LEU A 97 4.30 -2.52 17.32
C LEU A 97 4.88 -1.94 16.04
N SER A 98 4.01 -1.58 15.10
CA SER A 98 4.38 -0.88 13.86
C SER A 98 5.18 0.39 14.15
N ASP A 99 4.87 1.08 15.24
CA ASP A 99 5.59 2.30 15.65
C ASP A 99 7.09 2.07 15.88
N ASP A 100 7.49 0.88 16.33
CA ASP A 100 8.90 0.52 16.56
C ASP A 100 9.70 0.47 15.25
N PHE A 101 9.00 0.26 14.12
CA PHE A 101 9.58 0.11 12.78
C PHE A 101 9.28 1.27 11.84
N MET A 102 8.70 2.36 12.34
CA MET A 102 8.38 3.52 11.52
C MET A 102 9.57 4.11 10.74
N PRO A 103 10.81 4.16 11.28
CA PRO A 103 11.95 4.62 10.48
C PRO A 103 12.20 3.73 9.26
N LEU A 104 12.15 2.41 9.43
CA LEU A 104 12.33 1.44 8.34
C LEU A 104 11.17 1.51 7.34
N TRP A 105 9.94 1.64 7.82
CA TRP A 105 8.74 1.81 6.99
C TRP A 105 8.84 3.05 6.11
N ARG A 106 9.23 4.20 6.68
CA ARG A 106 9.45 5.44 5.92
C ARG A 106 10.50 5.27 4.84
N GLN A 107 11.58 4.57 5.15
CA GLN A 107 12.65 4.29 4.20
C GLN A 107 12.13 3.47 3.01
N VAL A 108 11.49 2.32 3.26
CA VAL A 108 10.97 1.44 2.19
C VAL A 108 9.93 2.14 1.33
N VAL A 109 8.95 2.80 1.97
CA VAL A 109 7.91 3.54 1.23
C VAL A 109 8.52 4.65 0.37
N SER A 110 9.54 5.36 0.86
CA SER A 110 10.22 6.42 0.11
C SER A 110 11.05 5.87 -1.04
N GLU A 111 11.83 4.82 -0.82
CA GLU A 111 12.68 4.18 -1.83
C GLU A 111 11.88 3.57 -2.97
N ARG A 112 10.74 2.97 -2.65
CA ARG A 112 9.87 2.24 -3.57
C ARG A 112 8.65 3.02 -4.04
N ASN A 113 8.47 4.24 -3.58
CA ASN A 113 7.25 5.04 -3.81
C ASN A 113 5.95 4.28 -3.45
N GLY A 114 6.02 3.39 -2.46
CA GLY A 114 4.91 2.54 -2.04
C GLY A 114 4.66 1.29 -2.90
N TYR A 115 5.49 1.01 -3.91
CA TYR A 115 5.42 -0.19 -4.76
C TYR A 115 6.45 -1.22 -4.29
N PHE A 116 6.09 -2.03 -3.33
CA PHE A 116 6.91 -3.13 -2.81
C PHE A 116 6.03 -4.28 -2.35
N SER A 117 6.58 -5.48 -2.36
CA SER A 117 5.85 -6.69 -1.96
C SER A 117 5.91 -6.92 -0.45
N PRO A 118 4.99 -7.73 0.12
CA PRO A 118 5.10 -8.20 1.50
C PRO A 118 6.43 -8.90 1.78
N GLN A 119 6.96 -9.64 0.82
CA GLN A 119 8.24 -10.31 0.97
C GLN A 119 9.40 -9.31 1.12
N GLU A 120 9.42 -8.28 0.28
CA GLU A 120 10.45 -7.22 0.39
C GLU A 120 10.39 -6.51 1.77
N TRP A 121 9.19 -6.30 2.31
CA TRP A 121 9.03 -5.78 3.66
C TRP A 121 9.57 -6.74 4.73
N TYR A 122 9.27 -8.04 4.61
CA TYR A 122 9.77 -9.05 5.56
C TYR A 122 11.28 -9.23 5.47
N ASP A 123 11.86 -9.11 4.30
CA ASP A 123 13.32 -9.13 4.10
C ASP A 123 13.98 -7.93 4.80
N ARG A 124 13.35 -6.75 4.75
CA ARG A 124 13.82 -5.56 5.49
C ARG A 124 13.70 -5.72 7.02
N LEU A 125 12.76 -6.51 7.48
CA LEU A 125 12.63 -6.88 8.90
C LEU A 125 13.60 -8.01 9.32
N ASP A 126 14.42 -8.52 8.40
CA ASP A 126 15.32 -9.66 8.61
C ASP A 126 14.58 -10.96 9.03
N LEU A 127 13.36 -11.15 8.52
CA LEU A 127 12.54 -12.31 8.86
C LEU A 127 12.87 -13.55 8.02
N GLY A 128 13.63 -13.41 6.94
CA GLY A 128 13.87 -14.49 5.98
C GLY A 128 12.59 -14.97 5.30
N ARG A 129 12.67 -16.11 4.59
CA ARG A 129 11.53 -16.63 3.79
C ARG A 129 10.47 -17.40 4.59
N THR A 130 10.80 -17.82 5.81
CA THR A 130 9.93 -18.71 6.61
C THR A 130 9.08 -17.98 7.64
N LEU A 131 9.52 -16.82 8.12
CA LEU A 131 8.79 -16.05 9.11
C LEU A 131 7.94 -14.98 8.43
N LYS A 132 6.71 -14.83 8.91
CA LYS A 132 5.79 -13.79 8.46
C LYS A 132 5.55 -12.78 9.58
N GLY A 133 5.30 -11.54 9.20
CA GLY A 133 4.79 -10.54 10.12
C GLY A 133 3.30 -10.76 10.41
N ALA A 134 2.84 -10.24 11.54
CA ALA A 134 1.44 -10.23 11.93
C ALA A 134 1.06 -8.89 12.57
N ILE A 135 -0.21 -8.53 12.47
CA ILE A 135 -0.80 -7.40 13.18
C ILE A 135 -1.48 -7.95 14.44
N SER A 136 -0.98 -7.56 15.60
CA SER A 136 -1.44 -8.07 16.88
C SER A 136 -2.60 -7.25 17.47
N ALA A 137 -3.31 -7.81 18.45
CA ALA A 137 -4.35 -7.11 19.19
C ALA A 137 -3.84 -5.84 19.91
N ARG A 138 -2.57 -5.80 20.28
CA ARG A 138 -1.94 -4.62 20.91
C ARG A 138 -1.79 -3.45 19.95
N GLU A 139 -1.63 -3.71 18.64
CA GLU A 139 -1.71 -2.67 17.60
C GLU A 139 -3.08 -2.00 17.61
N ALA A 140 -4.15 -2.80 17.63
CA ALA A 140 -5.51 -2.26 17.68
C ALA A 140 -5.73 -1.38 18.93
N ASP A 141 -5.27 -1.81 20.11
CA ASP A 141 -5.34 -1.02 21.34
C ASP A 141 -4.53 0.29 21.22
N GLY A 142 -3.36 0.23 20.60
CA GLY A 142 -2.53 1.41 20.31
C GLY A 142 -3.24 2.43 19.44
N ILE A 143 -3.90 1.97 18.37
CA ILE A 143 -4.69 2.83 17.46
C ILE A 143 -5.87 3.44 18.19
N ILE A 144 -6.65 2.65 18.93
CA ILE A 144 -7.79 3.13 19.71
C ILE A 144 -7.38 4.32 20.59
N ARG A 145 -6.26 4.16 21.31
CA ARG A 145 -5.72 5.21 22.17
C ARG A 145 -5.31 6.46 21.36
N LYS A 146 -4.62 6.31 20.23
CA LYS A 146 -4.22 7.44 19.37
C LYS A 146 -5.42 8.19 18.82
N LEU A 147 -6.46 7.48 18.41
CA LEU A 147 -7.66 8.07 17.85
C LEU A 147 -8.56 8.75 18.88
N SER A 148 -8.48 8.39 20.16
CA SER A 148 -9.25 9.03 21.23
C SER A 148 -8.82 10.49 21.50
N PHE A 149 -7.60 10.88 21.13
CA PHE A 149 -7.16 12.27 21.23
C PHE A 149 -7.80 13.14 20.13
N LYS A 150 -7.91 14.45 20.39
CA LYS A 150 -8.35 15.40 19.37
C LYS A 150 -7.35 15.46 18.22
N SER A 151 -7.83 15.75 17.00
CA SER A 151 -6.98 16.00 15.83
C SER A 151 -6.03 17.17 16.11
N PHE A 152 -4.78 17.04 15.73
CA PHE A 152 -3.75 18.04 15.95
C PHE A 152 -3.81 19.16 14.90
N ALA A 153 -3.80 18.80 13.63
CA ALA A 153 -3.71 19.76 12.51
C ALA A 153 -4.50 19.36 11.27
N ALA A 154 -4.76 18.08 11.07
CA ALA A 154 -5.47 17.60 9.89
C ALA A 154 -6.99 17.75 10.01
N LYS A 155 -7.66 17.85 8.86
CA LYS A 155 -9.11 17.80 8.79
C LYS A 155 -9.66 16.43 9.22
N TYR A 156 -8.93 15.37 8.88
CA TYR A 156 -9.23 13.99 9.24
C TYR A 156 -8.04 13.33 9.91
N LYS A 157 -8.28 12.61 11.00
CA LYS A 157 -7.34 11.61 11.51
C LYS A 157 -7.41 10.40 10.61
N CYS A 158 -6.26 9.92 10.17
CA CYS A 158 -6.20 8.81 9.23
C CYS A 158 -5.38 7.65 9.80
N VAL A 159 -5.88 6.45 9.61
CA VAL A 159 -5.16 5.22 9.90
C VAL A 159 -5.05 4.42 8.60
N ILE A 160 -3.83 4.14 8.15
CA ILE A 160 -3.59 3.22 7.04
C ILE A 160 -3.15 1.89 7.63
N VAL A 161 -3.94 0.85 7.37
CA VAL A 161 -3.64 -0.54 7.75
C VAL A 161 -3.22 -1.27 6.50
N TRP A 162 -1.93 -1.55 6.37
CA TRP A 162 -1.40 -2.31 5.26
C TRP A 162 -1.39 -3.81 5.60
N LEU A 163 -1.90 -4.64 4.68
CA LEU A 163 -2.11 -6.08 4.83
C LEU A 163 -2.98 -6.46 6.04
N PRO A 164 -4.22 -5.92 6.12
CA PRO A 164 -5.14 -6.23 7.22
C PRO A 164 -5.47 -7.72 7.33
N GLU A 165 -5.28 -8.51 6.26
CA GLU A 165 -5.40 -9.96 6.26
C GLU A 165 -4.37 -10.67 7.15
N THR A 166 -3.35 -9.96 7.64
CA THR A 166 -2.36 -10.49 8.60
C THR A 166 -2.73 -10.24 10.07
N MET A 167 -3.89 -9.60 10.31
CA MET A 167 -4.43 -9.45 11.66
C MET A 167 -4.77 -10.81 12.27
N ASN A 168 -4.40 -11.01 13.53
CA ASN A 168 -4.98 -12.11 14.28
C ASN A 168 -6.48 -11.82 14.60
N GLU A 169 -7.24 -12.84 14.97
CA GLU A 169 -8.67 -12.74 15.21
C GLU A 169 -9.03 -11.68 16.28
N GLU A 170 -8.22 -11.60 17.34
CA GLU A 170 -8.43 -10.62 18.42
C GLU A 170 -8.24 -9.17 17.90
N ALA A 171 -7.19 -8.93 17.09
CA ALA A 171 -6.96 -7.61 16.47
C ALA A 171 -8.12 -7.24 15.54
N ALA A 172 -8.55 -8.16 14.69
CA ALA A 172 -9.66 -7.96 13.78
C ALA A 172 -10.95 -7.60 14.51
N ASN A 173 -11.28 -8.32 15.59
CA ASN A 173 -12.47 -8.05 16.41
C ASN A 173 -12.39 -6.69 17.14
N LYS A 174 -11.20 -6.25 17.56
CA LYS A 174 -11.03 -4.91 18.15
C LYS A 174 -11.23 -3.79 17.12
N ILE A 175 -10.70 -3.99 15.90
CA ILE A 175 -10.88 -3.03 14.80
C ILE A 175 -12.35 -2.91 14.40
N LEU A 176 -13.12 -4.00 14.40
CA LEU A 176 -14.55 -3.99 14.09
C LEU A 176 -15.33 -2.98 14.95
N LYS A 177 -15.04 -2.89 16.26
CA LYS A 177 -15.69 -1.93 17.15
C LYS A 177 -15.50 -0.47 16.70
N ILE A 178 -14.31 -0.16 16.18
CA ILE A 178 -13.99 1.18 15.71
C ILE A 178 -14.65 1.44 14.35
N LEU A 179 -14.76 0.42 13.51
CA LEU A 179 -15.43 0.53 12.21
C LEU A 179 -16.96 0.69 12.36
N GLU A 180 -17.54 0.17 13.45
CA GLU A 180 -18.96 0.34 13.77
C GLU A 180 -19.27 1.72 14.34
N GLU A 181 -18.43 2.21 15.25
CA GLU A 181 -18.63 3.49 15.96
C GLU A 181 -17.37 4.37 15.81
N PRO A 182 -17.13 4.93 14.63
CA PRO A 182 -15.92 5.72 14.37
C PRO A 182 -15.98 7.06 15.09
N TRP A 183 -14.82 7.54 15.55
CA TRP A 183 -14.71 8.93 16.00
C TRP A 183 -14.95 9.90 14.86
N GLU A 184 -15.52 11.05 15.20
CA GLU A 184 -15.78 12.10 14.21
C GLU A 184 -14.49 12.45 13.42
N LYS A 185 -14.63 12.63 12.12
CA LYS A 185 -13.51 12.95 11.19
C LYS A 185 -12.32 11.97 11.29
N THR A 186 -12.62 10.71 11.49
CA THR A 186 -11.65 9.63 11.43
C THR A 186 -11.84 8.83 10.13
N LEU A 187 -10.74 8.51 9.45
CA LEU A 187 -10.71 7.69 8.26
C LEU A 187 -9.82 6.48 8.47
N PHE A 188 -10.39 5.29 8.29
CA PHE A 188 -9.64 4.05 8.16
C PHE A 188 -9.47 3.71 6.68
N VAL A 189 -8.22 3.48 6.27
CA VAL A 189 -7.88 2.98 4.95
C VAL A 189 -7.18 1.64 5.11
N LEU A 190 -7.90 0.57 4.82
CA LEU A 190 -7.34 -0.78 4.78
C LEU A 190 -6.79 -1.02 3.38
N VAL A 191 -5.56 -1.51 3.26
CA VAL A 191 -4.91 -1.81 1.97
C VAL A 191 -4.60 -3.30 1.93
N SER A 192 -5.39 -4.06 1.20
CA SER A 192 -5.35 -5.53 1.15
C SER A 192 -4.98 -6.06 -0.22
N GLU A 193 -4.13 -7.08 -0.25
CA GLU A 193 -3.81 -7.87 -1.44
C GLU A 193 -4.65 -9.15 -1.52
N ARG A 194 -5.20 -9.59 -0.39
CA ARG A 194 -5.98 -10.82 -0.25
C ARG A 194 -7.29 -10.56 0.53
N PRO A 195 -8.23 -9.81 -0.06
CA PRO A 195 -9.50 -9.51 0.59
C PRO A 195 -10.32 -10.77 0.93
N ASP A 196 -10.06 -11.88 0.22
CA ASP A 196 -10.63 -13.19 0.49
C ASP A 196 -10.26 -13.78 1.86
N LEU A 197 -9.19 -13.29 2.49
CA LEU A 197 -8.75 -13.68 3.83
C LEU A 197 -9.28 -12.76 4.94
N LEU A 198 -9.96 -11.69 4.59
CA LEU A 198 -10.56 -10.79 5.58
C LEU A 198 -11.86 -11.36 6.13
N LEU A 199 -12.15 -11.02 7.38
CA LEU A 199 -13.42 -11.39 7.99
C LEU A 199 -14.60 -10.75 7.22
N PRO A 200 -15.68 -11.48 6.92
CA PRO A 200 -16.87 -10.92 6.27
C PRO A 200 -17.44 -9.71 7.00
N THR A 201 -17.26 -9.66 8.31
CA THR A 201 -17.67 -8.53 9.16
C THR A 201 -16.89 -7.25 8.91
N ILE A 202 -15.60 -7.34 8.52
CA ILE A 202 -14.79 -6.19 8.08
C ILE A 202 -15.26 -5.75 6.69
N LEU A 203 -15.43 -6.70 5.76
CA LEU A 203 -15.88 -6.41 4.40
C LEU A 203 -17.21 -5.68 4.38
N SER A 204 -18.17 -6.10 5.21
CA SER A 204 -19.51 -5.47 5.29
C SER A 204 -19.53 -4.05 5.86
N ARG A 205 -18.45 -3.62 6.55
CA ARG A 205 -18.32 -2.29 7.18
C ARG A 205 -17.37 -1.36 6.47
N THR A 206 -16.77 -1.81 5.39
CA THR A 206 -15.84 -1.01 4.61
C THR A 206 -16.40 -0.74 3.21
N GLN A 207 -16.16 0.45 2.70
CA GLN A 207 -16.39 0.75 1.29
C GLN A 207 -15.22 0.25 0.46
N GLU A 208 -15.47 -0.72 -0.38
CA GLU A 208 -14.41 -1.26 -1.25
C GLU A 208 -14.05 -0.27 -2.37
N VAL A 209 -12.74 -0.14 -2.57
CA VAL A 209 -12.09 0.61 -3.65
C VAL A 209 -11.19 -0.37 -4.39
N VAL A 210 -11.69 -0.94 -5.48
CA VAL A 210 -10.93 -1.90 -6.28
C VAL A 210 -9.86 -1.16 -7.08
N VAL A 211 -8.60 -1.53 -6.90
CA VAL A 211 -7.45 -1.01 -7.64
C VAL A 211 -7.05 -2.03 -8.69
N PRO A 212 -7.45 -1.86 -9.95
CA PRO A 212 -7.14 -2.81 -11.00
C PRO A 212 -5.65 -2.85 -11.31
N ARG A 213 -5.19 -3.91 -11.95
CA ARG A 213 -3.87 -3.92 -12.57
C ARG A 213 -3.76 -2.80 -13.61
N LEU A 214 -2.56 -2.28 -13.80
CA LEU A 214 -2.30 -1.31 -14.84
C LEU A 214 -2.56 -1.91 -16.21
N THR A 215 -3.07 -1.08 -17.10
CA THR A 215 -3.19 -1.45 -18.53
C THR A 215 -1.83 -1.47 -19.19
N ASP A 216 -1.73 -2.15 -20.33
CA ASP A 216 -0.51 -2.15 -21.14
C ASP A 216 -0.09 -0.74 -21.56
N GLU A 217 -1.07 0.15 -21.84
CA GLU A 217 -0.83 1.55 -22.16
C GLU A 217 -0.22 2.32 -20.99
N GLU A 218 -0.71 2.08 -19.76
CA GLU A 218 -0.17 2.71 -18.55
C GLU A 218 1.24 2.23 -18.23
N VAL A 219 1.53 0.94 -18.40
CA VAL A 219 2.89 0.38 -18.22
C VAL A 219 3.84 0.94 -19.29
N ARG A 220 3.40 0.99 -20.55
CA ARG A 220 4.19 1.56 -21.64
C ARG A 220 4.52 3.02 -21.40
N ALA A 221 3.50 3.83 -21.05
CA ALA A 221 3.69 5.24 -20.71
C ALA A 221 4.68 5.45 -19.57
N GLU A 222 4.67 4.57 -18.57
CA GLU A 222 5.62 4.63 -17.46
C GLU A 222 7.05 4.29 -17.91
N LEU A 223 7.24 3.29 -18.76
CA LEU A 223 8.55 2.95 -19.33
C LEU A 223 9.12 4.13 -20.13
N GLU A 224 8.29 4.75 -20.99
CA GLU A 224 8.67 5.92 -21.78
C GLU A 224 9.00 7.13 -20.90
N ARG A 225 8.23 7.35 -19.82
CA ARG A 225 8.48 8.40 -18.82
C ARG A 225 9.83 8.21 -18.11
N ARG A 226 10.23 6.95 -17.89
CA ARG A 226 11.54 6.60 -17.31
C ARG A 226 12.70 6.70 -18.29
N GLY A 227 12.42 7.02 -19.55
CA GLY A 227 13.43 7.24 -20.58
C GLY A 227 13.73 6.01 -21.45
N GLU A 228 12.98 4.90 -21.29
CA GLU A 228 13.10 3.80 -22.23
C GLU A 228 12.59 4.24 -23.62
N ARG A 229 13.36 3.92 -24.67
CA ARG A 229 13.08 4.31 -26.05
C ARG A 229 13.08 3.15 -27.03
N ASP A 230 13.58 1.99 -26.63
CA ASP A 230 13.59 0.79 -27.45
C ASP A 230 12.18 0.18 -27.53
N PRO A 231 11.54 0.17 -28.73
CA PRO A 231 10.18 -0.34 -28.88
C PRO A 231 10.05 -1.85 -28.53
N GLU A 232 11.08 -2.64 -28.84
CA GLU A 232 11.08 -4.08 -28.56
C GLU A 232 11.17 -4.34 -27.06
N LYS A 233 12.01 -3.60 -26.37
CA LYS A 233 12.15 -3.68 -24.92
C LYS A 233 10.89 -3.20 -24.21
N ILE A 234 10.29 -2.08 -24.64
CA ILE A 234 9.03 -1.59 -24.13
C ILE A 234 7.94 -2.65 -24.28
N ARG A 235 7.79 -3.24 -25.47
CA ARG A 235 6.81 -4.29 -25.73
C ARG A 235 7.03 -5.52 -24.85
N THR A 236 8.27 -5.96 -24.73
CA THR A 236 8.65 -7.13 -23.95
C THR A 236 8.36 -6.91 -22.47
N PHE A 237 8.82 -5.79 -21.89
CA PHE A 237 8.64 -5.49 -20.48
C PHE A 237 7.18 -5.24 -20.12
N THR A 238 6.41 -4.56 -20.98
CA THR A 238 4.96 -4.39 -20.81
C THR A 238 4.26 -5.72 -20.69
N ARG A 239 4.54 -6.65 -21.61
CA ARG A 239 3.93 -7.99 -21.60
C ARG A 239 4.35 -8.82 -20.38
N LEU A 240 5.63 -8.77 -19.99
CA LEU A 240 6.15 -9.52 -18.87
C LEU A 240 5.65 -9.01 -17.52
N ALA A 241 5.59 -7.69 -17.34
CA ALA A 241 5.07 -7.08 -16.14
C ALA A 241 3.56 -7.32 -15.97
N ALA A 242 2.80 -7.45 -17.06
CA ALA A 242 1.36 -7.73 -17.04
C ALA A 242 0.58 -6.84 -16.07
N GLY A 243 0.92 -5.54 -16.03
CA GLY A 243 0.29 -4.54 -15.17
C GLY A 243 0.77 -4.54 -13.71
N ASP A 244 1.84 -5.28 -13.39
CA ASP A 244 2.47 -5.32 -12.07
C ASP A 244 3.75 -4.47 -12.06
N LEU A 245 3.74 -3.38 -11.30
CA LEU A 245 4.90 -2.47 -11.22
C LEU A 245 6.05 -3.01 -10.38
N ILE A 246 5.80 -3.94 -9.47
CA ILE A 246 6.86 -4.60 -8.71
C ILE A 246 7.65 -5.51 -9.65
N GLU A 247 6.93 -6.29 -10.47
CA GLU A 247 7.56 -7.12 -11.51
C GLU A 247 8.31 -6.27 -12.54
N LEU A 248 7.74 -5.12 -12.94
CA LEU A 248 8.41 -4.18 -13.82
C LEU A 248 9.74 -3.68 -13.24
N GLU A 249 9.77 -3.37 -11.93
CA GLU A 249 11.01 -2.96 -11.24
C GLU A 249 12.07 -4.07 -11.25
N HIS A 250 11.67 -5.32 -11.03
CA HIS A 250 12.58 -6.47 -11.09
C HIS A 250 13.17 -6.64 -12.49
N LEU A 251 12.33 -6.53 -13.53
CA LEU A 251 12.78 -6.60 -14.93
C LEU A 251 13.77 -5.48 -15.28
N LEU A 252 13.50 -4.25 -14.82
CA LEU A 252 14.39 -3.10 -15.09
C LEU A 252 15.74 -3.20 -14.37
N ARG A 253 15.82 -3.92 -13.25
CA ARG A 253 17.07 -4.17 -12.53
C ARG A 253 17.87 -5.35 -13.08
N GLY A 254 17.32 -6.09 -14.03
CA GLY A 254 17.94 -7.32 -14.53
C GLY A 254 17.82 -8.52 -13.59
N GLU A 255 17.05 -8.40 -12.50
CA GLU A 255 16.86 -9.48 -11.52
C GLU A 255 15.99 -10.63 -12.08
N GLY A 256 15.28 -10.39 -13.19
CA GLY A 256 14.43 -11.38 -13.86
C GLY A 256 15.16 -12.27 -14.88
N ASP A 257 16.35 -11.89 -15.34
CA ASP A 257 17.04 -12.62 -16.43
C ASP A 257 17.71 -13.92 -15.98
N GLU A 258 18.21 -13.99 -14.75
CA GLU A 258 18.86 -15.22 -14.24
C GLU A 258 17.82 -16.29 -13.87
N LEU A 259 16.78 -15.94 -13.12
CA LEU A 259 15.72 -16.89 -12.76
C LEU A 259 14.93 -17.41 -13.96
N ARG A 260 14.70 -16.57 -14.99
CA ARG A 260 13.98 -16.98 -16.20
C ARG A 260 14.83 -17.76 -17.20
N LYS A 261 16.13 -17.57 -17.20
CA LYS A 261 17.04 -18.44 -17.96
C LYS A 261 17.01 -19.85 -17.40
N ASP A 262 17.11 -19.99 -16.09
CA ASP A 262 17.06 -21.29 -15.41
C ASP A 262 15.70 -21.98 -15.62
N ASP A 263 14.58 -21.24 -15.47
CA ASP A 263 13.23 -21.76 -15.71
C ASP A 263 13.01 -22.11 -17.21
N PHE A 264 13.51 -21.29 -18.12
CA PHE A 264 13.41 -21.57 -19.56
C PHE A 264 14.30 -22.73 -19.99
N GLU A 265 15.52 -22.82 -19.47
CA GLU A 265 16.41 -23.97 -19.71
C GLU A 265 15.84 -25.25 -19.09
N PHE A 266 15.27 -25.16 -17.88
CA PHE A 266 14.55 -26.28 -17.24
C PHE A 266 13.33 -26.71 -18.05
N PHE A 267 12.49 -25.78 -18.53
CA PHE A 267 11.36 -26.06 -19.39
C PHE A 267 11.79 -26.69 -20.72
N CYS A 268 12.84 -26.15 -21.37
CA CYS A 268 13.41 -26.72 -22.58
C CYS A 268 13.99 -28.12 -22.34
N SER A 269 14.58 -28.38 -21.18
CA SER A 269 15.08 -29.70 -20.81
C SER A 269 13.96 -30.71 -20.61
N LEU A 270 12.85 -30.32 -19.98
CA LEU A 270 11.65 -31.16 -19.83
C LEU A 270 11.03 -31.51 -21.18
N MET A 271 10.95 -30.54 -22.10
CA MET A 271 10.42 -30.77 -23.44
C MET A 271 11.30 -31.69 -24.30
N ARG A 272 12.64 -31.69 -24.05
CA ARG A 272 13.58 -32.63 -24.72
C ARG A 272 13.51 -34.06 -24.18
N LEU A 273 13.00 -34.26 -22.96
CA LEU A 273 12.83 -35.57 -22.34
C LEU A 273 11.48 -36.24 -22.72
N SER A 274 10.58 -35.48 -23.38
CA SER A 274 9.25 -35.97 -23.80
C SER A 274 9.20 -36.39 -25.30
N TYR A 275 10.35 -36.44 -25.97
CA TYR A 275 10.58 -37.00 -27.30
C TYR A 275 11.66 -38.11 -27.18
#